data_a8386fee1ec7677c97eec47245fa09f3
#
_entry.id   a8386fee1ec7677c97eec47245fa09f3
#
_cell.length_a   1.000
_cell.length_b   1.000
_cell.length_c   1.000
_cell.angle_alpha   90.00
_cell.angle_beta   90.00
_cell.angle_gamma   90.00
#
_symmetry.space_group_name_H-M   'P 1'
#
loop_
_entity.id
_entity.type
_entity.pdbx_description
1 polymer ?
#
loop_
_entity_poly.entity_id
_entity_poly.type
_entity_poly.pdbx_seq_one_letter_code
_entity_poly.pdbx_strand_id
1 'polypeptide(L)'
;MEIRKIKRNEIPDACRLSHMVYEIAIRRNRPADEQAHKFFYEYMTEENISSCYDSGELIIWAAFDKHFMAAVCAMTKRGHITMLYVHPHFLRRRIAKKLVTKARICAKMEWGLDMVTVNAMPPETAGYFRKIGFADINQYTAPDAQFIPLSAKSIKQIEYEKKKVPAPVLLGMSLGGTGVVFICGMIYCIYNAMI
;
A
#
# COMPACT_ATOMS: atom_id res chain seq x y z
N MET A 1 13.69 13.79 -0.92
CA MET A 1 12.32 13.20 -0.99
C MET A 1 11.80 13.00 0.42
N GLU A 2 10.74 13.68 0.76
CA GLU A 2 10.06 13.67 2.05
C GLU A 2 8.89 12.66 2.01
N ILE A 3 8.68 11.89 3.09
CA ILE A 3 7.51 11.00 3.24
C ILE A 3 6.76 11.44 4.48
N ARG A 4 5.51 11.88 4.31
CA ARG A 4 4.62 12.34 5.38
C ARG A 4 3.16 12.01 5.11
N LYS A 5 2.32 12.15 6.12
CA LYS A 5 0.86 12.19 5.94
C LYS A 5 0.51 13.38 5.05
N ILE A 6 -0.44 13.22 4.15
CA ILE A 6 -0.92 14.34 3.32
C ILE A 6 -1.82 15.27 4.14
N LYS A 7 -1.96 16.47 3.66
CA LYS A 7 -2.97 17.43 4.12
C LYS A 7 -4.25 17.23 3.31
N ARG A 8 -5.39 17.67 3.85
CA ARG A 8 -6.68 17.54 3.17
C ARG A 8 -6.69 18.17 1.76
N ASN A 9 -6.09 19.32 1.60
CA ASN A 9 -5.98 20.01 0.31
C ASN A 9 -5.04 19.34 -0.71
N GLU A 10 -4.36 18.26 -0.34
CA GLU A 10 -3.50 17.45 -1.21
C GLU A 10 -4.22 16.18 -1.74
N ILE A 11 -5.47 15.96 -1.30
CA ILE A 11 -6.29 14.81 -1.79
C ILE A 11 -6.50 14.86 -3.31
N PRO A 12 -6.80 16.03 -3.93
CA PRO A 12 -6.91 16.11 -5.39
C PRO A 12 -5.63 15.66 -6.11
N ASP A 13 -4.45 15.96 -5.57
CA ASP A 13 -3.17 15.52 -6.15
C ASP A 13 -2.99 14.00 -6.01
N ALA A 14 -3.41 13.43 -4.88
CA ALA A 14 -3.37 11.98 -4.66
C ALA A 14 -4.29 11.24 -5.63
N CYS A 15 -5.50 11.75 -5.86
CA CYS A 15 -6.45 11.19 -6.83
C CYS A 15 -5.90 11.31 -8.26
N ARG A 16 -5.38 12.47 -8.66
CA ARG A 16 -4.77 12.66 -10.00
C ARG A 16 -3.61 11.71 -10.24
N LEU A 17 -2.71 11.56 -9.27
CA LEU A 17 -1.60 10.62 -9.38
C LEU A 17 -2.10 9.18 -9.53
N SER A 18 -3.10 8.79 -8.73
CA SER A 18 -3.68 7.46 -8.79
C SER A 18 -4.33 7.16 -10.14
N HIS A 19 -5.13 8.09 -10.66
CA HIS A 19 -5.74 7.98 -11.98
C HIS A 19 -4.68 7.86 -13.09
N MET A 20 -3.68 8.74 -13.09
CA MET A 20 -2.61 8.70 -14.09
C MET A 20 -1.86 7.36 -14.06
N VAL A 21 -1.49 6.87 -12.89
CA VAL A 21 -0.76 5.60 -12.78
C VAL A 21 -1.65 4.44 -13.16
N TYR A 22 -2.93 4.47 -12.78
CA TYR A 22 -3.90 3.45 -13.14
C TYR A 22 -4.07 3.34 -14.66
N GLU A 23 -4.23 4.46 -15.35
CA GLU A 23 -4.35 4.49 -16.81
C GLU A 23 -3.13 3.89 -17.52
N ILE A 24 -1.94 4.29 -17.09
CA ILE A 24 -0.69 3.88 -17.73
C ILE A 24 -0.36 2.42 -17.41
N ALA A 25 -0.51 2.01 -16.16
CA ALA A 25 0.02 0.74 -15.68
C ALA A 25 -1.01 -0.40 -15.72
N ILE A 26 -2.30 -0.10 -15.59
CA ILE A 26 -3.34 -1.13 -15.43
C ILE A 26 -4.26 -1.15 -16.63
N ARG A 27 -4.99 -0.07 -16.91
CA ARG A 27 -6.02 -0.06 -17.92
C ARG A 27 -5.50 -0.39 -19.33
N ARG A 28 -4.34 0.16 -19.71
CA ARG A 28 -3.72 -0.13 -21.02
C ARG A 28 -3.34 -1.59 -21.19
N ASN A 29 -2.97 -2.26 -20.10
CA ASN A 29 -2.52 -3.65 -20.12
C ASN A 29 -3.65 -4.67 -19.89
N ARG A 30 -4.81 -4.22 -19.40
CA ARG A 30 -6.00 -5.04 -19.11
C ARG A 30 -7.29 -4.36 -19.58
N PRO A 31 -7.42 -4.04 -20.87
CA PRO A 31 -8.56 -3.27 -21.39
C PRO A 31 -9.91 -3.98 -21.22
N ALA A 32 -9.92 -5.31 -21.13
CA ALA A 32 -11.14 -6.12 -21.02
C ALA A 32 -11.69 -6.23 -19.58
N ASP A 33 -10.99 -5.71 -18.55
CA ASP A 33 -11.42 -5.79 -17.16
C ASP A 33 -12.33 -4.60 -16.79
N GLU A 34 -13.47 -4.48 -17.50
CA GLU A 34 -14.39 -3.34 -17.34
C GLU A 34 -14.93 -3.19 -15.92
N GLN A 35 -15.20 -4.31 -15.22
CA GLN A 35 -15.71 -4.27 -13.86
C GLN A 35 -14.69 -3.67 -12.88
N ALA A 36 -13.43 -4.06 -13.01
CA ALA A 36 -12.35 -3.50 -12.21
C ALA A 36 -12.13 -2.02 -12.52
N HIS A 37 -12.24 -1.62 -13.80
CA HIS A 37 -12.14 -0.22 -14.21
C HIS A 37 -13.27 0.61 -13.61
N LYS A 38 -14.52 0.14 -13.74
CA LYS A 38 -15.69 0.80 -13.15
C LYS A 38 -15.51 1.00 -11.65
N PHE A 39 -15.15 -0.06 -10.93
CA PHE A 39 -14.92 0.01 -9.49
C PHE A 39 -13.82 1.01 -9.12
N PHE A 40 -12.71 1.03 -9.86
CA PHE A 40 -11.63 2.00 -9.61
C PHE A 40 -12.12 3.43 -9.72
N TYR A 41 -12.84 3.78 -10.80
CA TYR A 41 -13.33 5.14 -11.02
C TYR A 41 -14.41 5.56 -10.02
N GLU A 42 -15.25 4.64 -9.59
CA GLU A 42 -16.26 4.90 -8.55
C GLU A 42 -15.62 5.11 -7.17
N TYR A 43 -14.58 4.36 -6.85
CA TYR A 43 -13.89 4.49 -5.57
C TYR A 43 -12.92 5.68 -5.52
N MET A 44 -12.15 5.92 -6.59
CA MET A 44 -11.05 6.89 -6.64
C MET A 44 -11.53 8.29 -7.03
N THR A 45 -12.59 8.76 -6.42
CA THR A 45 -13.07 10.14 -6.55
C THR A 45 -12.57 11.02 -5.42
N GLU A 46 -12.40 12.31 -5.66
CA GLU A 46 -11.99 13.26 -4.62
C GLU A 46 -13.02 13.30 -3.48
N GLU A 47 -14.31 13.19 -3.81
CA GLU A 47 -15.40 13.19 -2.85
C GLU A 47 -15.32 11.97 -1.92
N ASN A 48 -15.20 10.76 -2.48
CA ASN A 48 -15.14 9.53 -1.69
C ASN A 48 -13.87 9.49 -0.82
N ILE A 49 -12.71 9.82 -1.40
CA ILE A 49 -11.44 9.83 -0.66
C ILE A 49 -11.46 10.89 0.44
N SER A 50 -12.03 12.09 0.18
CA SER A 50 -12.19 13.13 1.20
C SER A 50 -13.11 12.69 2.33
N SER A 51 -14.24 12.06 2.01
CA SER A 51 -15.17 11.53 3.02
C SER A 51 -14.50 10.50 3.94
N CYS A 52 -13.76 9.54 3.36
CA CYS A 52 -13.01 8.54 4.12
C CYS A 52 -11.86 9.15 4.95
N TYR A 53 -11.23 10.20 4.44
CA TYR A 53 -10.17 10.93 5.14
C TYR A 53 -10.74 11.74 6.31
N ASP A 54 -11.80 12.49 6.09
CA ASP A 54 -12.44 13.36 7.10
C ASP A 54 -13.10 12.54 8.24
N SER A 55 -13.65 11.36 7.93
CA SER A 55 -14.15 10.41 8.94
C SER A 55 -13.02 9.72 9.72
N GLY A 56 -11.77 9.90 9.26
CA GLY A 56 -10.60 9.25 9.83
C GLY A 56 -10.52 7.74 9.57
N GLU A 57 -11.35 7.18 8.69
CA GLU A 57 -11.27 5.77 8.28
C GLU A 57 -10.06 5.48 7.39
N LEU A 58 -9.50 6.51 6.75
CA LEU A 58 -8.38 6.41 5.84
C LEU A 58 -7.23 7.32 6.26
N ILE A 59 -6.03 6.76 6.38
CA ILE A 59 -4.79 7.55 6.48
C ILE A 59 -4.04 7.45 5.16
N ILE A 60 -3.59 8.61 4.69
CA ILE A 60 -2.88 8.72 3.41
C ILE A 60 -1.49 9.30 3.65
N TRP A 61 -0.46 8.62 3.15
CA TRP A 61 0.92 9.10 3.09
C TRP A 61 1.31 9.36 1.64
N ALA A 62 2.11 10.37 1.43
CA ALA A 62 2.73 10.60 0.13
C ALA A 62 4.25 10.82 0.26
N ALA A 63 4.94 10.54 -0.83
CA ALA A 63 6.33 10.88 -1.02
C ALA A 63 6.42 12.10 -1.93
N PHE A 64 7.08 13.16 -1.47
CA PHE A 64 7.23 14.42 -2.18
C PHE A 64 8.68 14.62 -2.65
N ASP A 65 8.84 15.00 -3.91
CA ASP A 65 10.08 15.57 -4.43
C ASP A 65 9.87 17.07 -4.59
N LYS A 66 10.39 17.85 -3.62
CA LYS A 66 10.02 19.25 -3.43
C LYS A 66 8.50 19.37 -3.21
N HIS A 67 7.77 19.97 -4.15
CA HIS A 67 6.31 20.14 -4.11
C HIS A 67 5.55 19.10 -4.93
N PHE A 68 6.27 18.25 -5.66
CA PHE A 68 5.66 17.24 -6.53
C PHE A 68 5.36 15.96 -5.78
N MET A 69 4.10 15.47 -5.84
CA MET A 69 3.71 14.19 -5.27
C MET A 69 4.20 13.05 -6.16
N ALA A 70 5.28 12.38 -5.75
CA ALA A 70 5.92 11.31 -6.49
C ALA A 70 5.29 9.93 -6.24
N ALA A 71 4.64 9.74 -5.10
CA ALA A 71 3.95 8.49 -4.77
C ALA A 71 2.94 8.71 -3.65
N VAL A 72 1.92 7.86 -3.59
CA VAL A 72 0.89 7.85 -2.56
C VAL A 72 0.65 6.44 -2.05
N CYS A 73 0.34 6.32 -0.77
CA CYS A 73 -0.10 5.08 -0.10
C CYS A 73 -1.21 5.42 0.88
N ALA A 74 -2.31 4.71 0.82
CA ALA A 74 -3.38 4.84 1.79
C ALA A 74 -3.66 3.53 2.50
N MET A 75 -4.09 3.61 3.75
CA MET A 75 -4.45 2.45 4.58
C MET A 75 -5.67 2.79 5.44
N THR A 76 -6.60 1.86 5.52
CA THR A 76 -7.74 1.97 6.44
C THR A 76 -7.30 1.74 7.89
N LYS A 77 -8.10 2.21 8.86
CA LYS A 77 -7.89 1.93 10.30
C LYS A 77 -7.82 0.43 10.64
N ARG A 78 -8.36 -0.43 9.76
CA ARG A 78 -8.33 -1.88 9.93
C ARG A 78 -7.02 -2.51 9.43
N GLY A 79 -6.05 -1.69 9.00
CA GLY A 79 -4.75 -2.16 8.53
C GLY A 79 -4.76 -2.67 7.09
N HIS A 80 -5.78 -2.31 6.30
CA HIS A 80 -5.83 -2.68 4.89
C HIS A 80 -5.29 -1.55 4.01
N ILE A 81 -4.18 -1.83 3.28
CA ILE A 81 -3.62 -0.87 2.32
C ILE A 81 -4.55 -0.82 1.11
N THR A 82 -5.16 0.33 0.83
CA THR A 82 -6.11 0.55 -0.25
C THR A 82 -5.52 1.24 -1.47
N MET A 83 -4.42 1.96 -1.31
CA MET A 83 -3.75 2.68 -2.39
C MET A 83 -2.24 2.51 -2.27
N LEU A 84 -1.59 2.26 -3.38
CA LEU A 84 -0.12 2.33 -3.48
C LEU A 84 0.27 2.65 -4.93
N TYR A 85 0.44 3.91 -5.24
CA TYR A 85 0.77 4.39 -6.58
C TYR A 85 2.08 5.16 -6.57
N VAL A 86 2.94 4.89 -7.55
CA VAL A 86 4.22 5.60 -7.75
C VAL A 86 4.26 6.14 -9.16
N HIS A 87 4.53 7.43 -9.28
CA HIS A 87 4.71 8.08 -10.56
C HIS A 87 5.83 7.40 -11.37
N PRO A 88 5.65 7.13 -12.68
CA PRO A 88 6.61 6.36 -13.49
C PRO A 88 8.06 6.85 -13.42
N HIS A 89 8.30 8.16 -13.40
CA HIS A 89 9.65 8.73 -13.28
C HIS A 89 10.35 8.47 -11.94
N PHE A 90 9.62 7.98 -10.95
CA PHE A 90 10.16 7.70 -9.61
C PHE A 90 10.21 6.20 -9.28
N LEU A 91 9.94 5.35 -10.24
CA LEU A 91 10.04 3.90 -10.07
C LEU A 91 11.48 3.47 -9.73
N ARG A 92 11.62 2.27 -9.15
CA ARG A 92 12.90 1.65 -8.75
C ARG A 92 13.72 2.44 -7.71
N ARG A 93 13.18 3.50 -7.11
CA ARG A 93 13.82 4.31 -6.05
C ARG A 93 13.43 3.84 -4.64
N ARG A 94 12.86 2.65 -4.49
CA ARG A 94 12.40 2.05 -3.23
C ARG A 94 11.33 2.88 -2.48
N ILE A 95 10.64 3.81 -3.16
CA ILE A 95 9.66 4.71 -2.55
C ILE A 95 8.46 3.91 -2.02
N ALA A 96 7.89 3.04 -2.84
CA ALA A 96 6.77 2.17 -2.45
C ALA A 96 7.11 1.36 -1.18
N LYS A 97 8.32 0.75 -1.11
CA LYS A 97 8.76 0.04 0.10
C LYS A 97 8.78 0.92 1.33
N LYS A 98 9.27 2.17 1.21
CA LYS A 98 9.31 3.12 2.33
C LYS A 98 7.89 3.50 2.78
N LEU A 99 6.96 3.74 1.84
CA LEU A 99 5.55 4.04 2.14
C LEU A 99 4.86 2.88 2.84
N VAL A 100 4.97 1.66 2.31
CA VAL A 100 4.41 0.46 2.95
C VAL A 100 5.01 0.23 4.33
N THR A 101 6.33 0.45 4.50
CA THR A 101 6.96 0.37 5.82
C THR A 101 6.35 1.39 6.78
N LYS A 102 6.11 2.63 6.33
CA LYS A 102 5.48 3.67 7.15
C LYS A 102 4.06 3.27 7.57
N ALA A 103 3.27 2.69 6.65
CA ALA A 103 1.95 2.17 6.94
C ALA A 103 1.98 1.03 7.99
N ARG A 104 2.90 0.07 7.84
CA ARG A 104 3.08 -1.05 8.79
C ARG A 104 3.50 -0.57 10.19
N ILE A 105 4.32 0.47 10.28
CA ILE A 105 4.70 1.09 11.56
C ILE A 105 3.48 1.78 12.18
N CYS A 106 2.75 2.57 11.41
CA CYS A 106 1.54 3.24 11.87
C CYS A 106 0.49 2.23 12.38
N ALA A 107 0.24 1.15 11.65
CA ALA A 107 -0.67 0.08 12.06
C ALA A 107 -0.34 -0.44 13.47
N LYS A 108 0.95 -0.65 13.77
CA LYS A 108 1.37 -1.11 15.09
C LYS A 108 1.32 -0.04 16.15
N MET A 109 1.86 1.14 15.85
CA MET A 109 2.10 2.18 16.84
C MET A 109 0.86 3.00 17.18
N GLU A 110 0.01 3.30 16.18
CA GLU A 110 -1.18 4.14 16.37
C GLU A 110 -2.44 3.30 16.64
N TRP A 111 -2.52 2.06 16.11
CA TRP A 111 -3.74 1.24 16.19
C TRP A 111 -3.56 -0.11 16.88
N GLY A 112 -2.35 -0.45 17.29
CA GLY A 112 -2.06 -1.71 17.98
C GLY A 112 -2.24 -2.96 17.12
N LEU A 113 -2.40 -2.82 15.81
CA LEU A 113 -2.63 -3.94 14.91
C LEU A 113 -1.38 -4.80 14.76
N ASP A 114 -1.55 -6.12 14.72
CA ASP A 114 -0.45 -7.06 14.50
C ASP A 114 -0.20 -7.36 13.03
N MET A 115 -1.21 -7.17 12.18
CA MET A 115 -1.16 -7.50 10.77
C MET A 115 -1.61 -6.33 9.90
N VAL A 116 -1.03 -6.26 8.71
CA VAL A 116 -1.43 -5.38 7.62
C VAL A 116 -1.74 -6.24 6.41
N THR A 117 -2.84 -5.95 5.72
CA THR A 117 -3.29 -6.70 4.55
C THR A 117 -3.24 -5.85 3.28
N VAL A 118 -3.21 -6.51 2.15
CA VAL A 118 -3.28 -5.92 0.82
C VAL A 118 -3.92 -6.91 -0.15
N ASN A 119 -4.74 -6.42 -1.06
CA ASN A 119 -5.15 -7.17 -2.23
C ASN A 119 -4.26 -6.74 -3.41
N ALA A 120 -3.33 -7.57 -3.82
CA ALA A 120 -2.46 -7.26 -4.95
C ALA A 120 -3.30 -7.33 -6.25
N MET A 121 -3.53 -6.17 -6.83
CA MET A 121 -4.27 -6.02 -8.09
C MET A 121 -3.51 -5.04 -9.00
N PRO A 122 -3.20 -5.42 -10.23
CA PRO A 122 -3.42 -6.76 -10.81
C PRO A 122 -2.57 -7.84 -10.09
N PRO A 123 -2.93 -9.15 -10.23
CA PRO A 123 -2.27 -10.26 -9.52
C PRO A 123 -0.75 -10.32 -9.68
N GLU A 124 -0.23 -9.85 -10.80
CA GLU A 124 1.21 -9.80 -11.08
C GLU A 124 1.97 -8.95 -10.06
N THR A 125 1.30 -7.98 -9.44
CA THR A 125 1.90 -7.14 -8.40
C THR A 125 2.17 -7.87 -7.09
N ALA A 126 1.58 -9.07 -6.88
CA ALA A 126 1.81 -9.88 -5.69
C ALA A 126 3.30 -10.21 -5.48
N GLY A 127 4.04 -10.42 -6.58
CA GLY A 127 5.49 -10.64 -6.52
C GLY A 127 6.26 -9.50 -5.82
N TYR A 128 5.83 -8.25 -6.04
CA TYR A 128 6.41 -7.12 -5.34
C TYR A 128 6.13 -7.17 -3.83
N PHE A 129 4.89 -7.45 -3.43
CA PHE A 129 4.54 -7.53 -2.01
C PHE A 129 5.25 -8.67 -1.29
N ARG A 130 5.38 -9.84 -1.93
CA ARG A 130 6.16 -10.95 -1.37
C ARG A 130 7.63 -10.56 -1.13
N LYS A 131 8.26 -9.83 -2.05
CA LYS A 131 9.65 -9.31 -1.90
C LYS A 131 9.80 -8.33 -0.73
N ILE A 132 8.74 -7.66 -0.30
CA ILE A 132 8.76 -6.74 0.85
C ILE A 132 8.19 -7.33 2.14
N GLY A 133 7.97 -8.65 2.16
CA GLY A 133 7.63 -9.42 3.36
C GLY A 133 6.16 -9.63 3.61
N PHE A 134 5.32 -9.60 2.57
CA PHE A 134 3.97 -10.11 2.63
C PHE A 134 3.95 -11.59 2.24
N ALA A 135 2.98 -12.32 2.79
CA ALA A 135 2.69 -13.70 2.48
C ALA A 135 1.24 -13.83 2.00
N ASP A 136 0.98 -14.82 1.16
CA ASP A 136 -0.36 -15.12 0.71
C ASP A 136 -1.24 -15.53 1.90
N ILE A 137 -2.48 -15.02 1.94
CA ILE A 137 -3.45 -15.40 2.98
C ILE A 137 -4.04 -16.77 2.65
N ASN A 138 -4.32 -16.99 1.37
CA ASN A 138 -4.88 -18.26 0.88
C ASN A 138 -3.78 -19.10 0.23
N GLN A 139 -3.78 -20.40 0.50
CA GLN A 139 -2.87 -21.35 -0.14
C GLN A 139 -3.21 -21.60 -1.61
N TYR A 140 -4.44 -21.36 -2.00
CA TYR A 140 -4.93 -21.52 -3.36
C TYR A 140 -5.55 -20.23 -3.87
N THR A 141 -5.07 -19.76 -5.01
CA THR A 141 -5.65 -18.64 -5.75
C THR A 141 -6.13 -19.18 -7.10
N ALA A 142 -7.39 -18.94 -7.45
CA ALA A 142 -7.94 -19.35 -8.73
C ALA A 142 -7.14 -18.73 -9.89
N PRO A 143 -6.96 -19.44 -11.02
CA PRO A 143 -6.20 -18.92 -12.17
C PRO A 143 -6.75 -17.62 -12.76
N ASP A 144 -8.06 -17.39 -12.62
CA ASP A 144 -8.80 -16.21 -13.07
C ASP A 144 -8.99 -15.14 -11.98
N ALA A 145 -8.31 -15.27 -10.83
CA ALA A 145 -8.45 -14.34 -9.73
C ALA A 145 -8.09 -12.92 -10.16
N GLN A 146 -8.96 -11.97 -9.86
CA GLN A 146 -8.73 -10.55 -10.15
C GLN A 146 -7.68 -9.93 -9.23
N PHE A 147 -7.48 -10.50 -8.04
CA PHE A 147 -6.47 -10.04 -7.05
C PHE A 147 -5.95 -11.21 -6.22
N ILE A 148 -4.79 -11.00 -5.61
CA ILE A 148 -4.18 -11.94 -4.65
C ILE A 148 -4.18 -11.28 -3.28
N PRO A 149 -4.89 -11.84 -2.27
CA PRO A 149 -4.88 -11.32 -0.91
C PRO A 149 -3.58 -11.69 -0.20
N LEU A 150 -2.92 -10.70 0.38
CA LEU A 150 -1.65 -10.86 1.07
C LEU A 150 -1.69 -10.17 2.44
N SER A 151 -0.91 -10.69 3.36
CA SER A 151 -0.73 -10.10 4.69
C SER A 151 0.73 -10.03 5.11
N ALA A 152 1.05 -9.07 5.98
CA ALA A 152 2.36 -8.96 6.60
C ALA A 152 2.23 -8.52 8.05
N LYS A 153 3.15 -8.94 8.92
CA LYS A 153 3.23 -8.42 10.29
C LYS A 153 3.44 -6.90 10.26
N SER A 154 2.76 -6.19 11.12
CA SER A 154 3.05 -4.79 11.42
C SER A 154 4.44 -4.65 12.05
N ILE A 155 4.99 -3.45 12.12
CA ILE A 155 6.39 -3.23 12.52
C ILE A 155 6.42 -2.27 13.70
N LYS A 156 7.04 -2.65 14.81
CA LYS A 156 7.41 -1.70 15.87
C LYS A 156 8.51 -0.79 15.34
N GLN A 157 8.42 0.50 15.58
CA GLN A 157 9.40 1.47 15.11
C GLN A 157 10.82 1.14 15.59
N ILE A 158 10.97 0.72 16.83
CA ILE A 158 12.25 0.33 17.42
C ILE A 158 12.88 -0.84 16.64
N GLU A 159 12.10 -1.84 16.25
CA GLU A 159 12.58 -2.99 15.46
C GLU A 159 13.03 -2.56 14.04
N TYR A 160 12.34 -1.57 13.46
CA TYR A 160 12.71 -1.02 12.17
C TYR A 160 14.03 -0.25 12.22
N GLU A 161 14.23 0.55 13.26
CA GLU A 161 15.45 1.32 13.47
C GLU A 161 16.65 0.41 13.76
N LYS A 162 16.47 -0.64 14.59
CA LYS A 162 17.50 -1.66 14.85
C LYS A 162 17.96 -2.38 13.57
N LYS A 163 17.07 -2.65 12.61
CA LYS A 163 17.42 -3.26 11.31
C LYS A 163 18.21 -2.33 10.39
N LYS A 164 18.25 -1.03 10.66
CA LYS A 164 19.08 -0.07 9.91
C LYS A 164 20.51 0.01 10.42
N VAL A 165 20.79 -0.48 11.61
CA VAL A 165 22.15 -0.54 12.18
C VAL A 165 22.84 -1.79 11.62
N PRO A 166 24.05 -1.70 11.02
CA PRO A 166 24.78 -2.87 10.57
C PRO A 166 25.14 -3.77 11.77
N ALA A 167 25.09 -5.06 11.54
CA ALA A 167 25.03 -6.15 12.50
C ALA A 167 26.33 -6.53 13.24
N PRO A 168 26.90 -5.72 14.14
CA PRO A 168 27.59 -6.36 15.24
C PRO A 168 26.94 -6.16 16.62
N VAL A 169 25.72 -5.64 16.72
CA VAL A 169 25.13 -5.29 18.04
C VAL A 169 23.72 -5.82 18.22
N LEU A 170 23.42 -7.11 17.97
CA LEU A 170 22.11 -7.65 18.34
C LEU A 170 22.17 -9.08 18.85
N LEU A 171 22.25 -9.20 20.17
CA LEU A 171 21.84 -10.39 20.92
C LEU A 171 20.47 -10.11 21.56
N GLY A 172 19.49 -10.98 21.19
CA GLY A 172 18.37 -11.39 22.02
C GLY A 172 17.09 -10.56 22.03
N MET A 173 16.01 -11.13 21.60
CA MET A 173 14.74 -11.43 22.27
C MET A 173 13.56 -11.57 21.30
N SER A 174 12.87 -12.68 21.41
CA SER A 174 11.65 -13.10 20.69
C SER A 174 10.39 -12.81 21.50
N LEU A 175 9.23 -12.83 20.84
CA LEU A 175 7.86 -13.26 21.24
C LEU A 175 6.83 -12.45 20.46
N GLY A 176 5.81 -12.89 19.91
CA GLY A 176 4.89 -13.95 19.73
C GLY A 176 3.45 -13.48 19.91
N GLY A 177 2.54 -13.70 18.98
CA GLY A 177 1.10 -13.49 19.18
C GLY A 177 0.29 -13.28 17.88
N THR A 178 -0.67 -14.14 17.66
CA THR A 178 -1.50 -14.28 16.45
C THR A 178 -2.88 -13.67 16.62
N GLY A 179 -3.39 -13.03 15.60
CA GLY A 179 -4.79 -12.67 15.44
C GLY A 179 -5.11 -12.19 14.02
N VAL A 180 -5.98 -12.90 13.34
CA VAL A 180 -6.40 -12.62 11.96
C VAL A 180 -7.80 -12.05 11.95
N VAL A 181 -8.01 -10.92 11.29
CA VAL A 181 -9.35 -10.39 10.98
C VAL A 181 -9.42 -10.03 9.50
N PHE A 182 -10.39 -10.62 8.82
CA PHE A 182 -10.69 -10.39 7.39
C PHE A 182 -11.61 -9.20 7.19
N ILE A 183 -11.29 -8.32 6.23
CA ILE A 183 -12.29 -7.48 5.58
C ILE A 183 -11.86 -7.19 4.14
N CYS A 184 -12.84 -7.32 3.24
CA CYS A 184 -12.70 -7.14 1.81
C CYS A 184 -12.60 -5.65 1.44
N GLY A 185 -11.53 -5.28 0.76
CA GLY A 185 -11.36 -3.99 0.10
C GLY A 185 -10.38 -4.14 -1.05
N MET A 186 -10.73 -3.65 -2.23
CA MET A 186 -9.88 -3.75 -3.43
C MET A 186 -8.79 -2.69 -3.42
N ILE A 187 -7.61 -3.08 -3.91
CA ILE A 187 -6.47 -2.17 -4.08
C ILE A 187 -5.85 -2.34 -5.44
N TYR A 188 -5.54 -1.22 -6.01
CA TYR A 188 -4.73 -1.12 -7.22
C TYR A 188 -3.29 -0.80 -6.86
N CYS A 189 -2.37 -1.69 -7.18
CA CYS A 189 -0.95 -1.51 -6.92
C CYS A 189 -0.08 -1.63 -8.16
N ILE A 190 0.77 -0.70 -8.28
CA ILE A 190 1.99 -0.48 -9.07
C ILE A 190 2.36 -1.59 -10.07
N TYR A 191 2.36 -1.22 -11.31
CA TYR A 191 3.03 -1.91 -12.40
C TYR A 191 4.53 -1.53 -12.46
N ASN A 192 5.38 -2.54 -12.63
CA ASN A 192 6.84 -2.52 -12.82
C ASN A 192 7.73 -2.53 -11.57
N ALA A 193 7.82 -3.74 -10.99
CA ALA A 193 9.04 -4.20 -10.36
C ALA A 193 9.64 -5.41 -11.11
N MET A 194 9.23 -5.63 -12.37
CA MET A 194 9.76 -6.72 -13.20
C MET A 194 10.13 -6.17 -14.57
N ILE A 195 11.35 -5.80 -14.74
CA ILE A 195 12.34 -6.09 -15.81
C ILE A 195 13.68 -5.63 -15.28
#